data_fdeeb91c75b880330d4fd33454637bfb
#
_entry.id   fdeeb91c75b880330d4fd33454637bfb
#
_cell.length_a   1.000
_cell.length_b   1.000
_cell.length_c   1.000
_cell.angle_alpha   90.00
_cell.angle_beta   90.00
_cell.angle_gamma   90.00
#
_symmetry.space_group_name_H-M   'P 1'
#
loop_
_entity.id
_entity.type
_entity.pdbx_description
1 polymer ?
#
loop_
_entity_poly.entity_id
_entity_poly.type
_entity_poly.pdbx_seq_one_letter_code
_entity_poly.pdbx_strand_id
1 'polypeptide(L)'
;MRILIGWDNPEESDLISLYLGVSENDVVICATTEEFLEQALEGDSSWDIILMSIMGPDPQTAFEYFEQIRKKHLDTPVVGACPTQGTFHVARFLSAGMRAYIIRDEGGDFMFLLETTLQSVVDSVRAERERFVAERLREEIESVRKLQESIIPSNLTAPERYEVTARYESSQIRVYGGQPVTLAGGDYYDVFMLDDDNLVLLVGDASGHGMKACMSIMTMHTLVGMIRSNKYLDTAAFVADVNNRLCEQAIVNDDGGFITLLYGILNSKTNEFQWTSAGAPIPIVHELETDKIYELGTIDDGGLPLGIASGMEYDIHTSIVPPDSRLLIFTDGLAEAFPSEKETFGEFGIRGIMQSLQASRSDKIEIALENLFRDSNAFTDGSGRHDDTSVVLLDRKN
;
A
#
# COMPACT_ATOMS: atom_id res chain seq x y z
N MET A 1 19.97 -26.95 4.75
CA MET A 1 19.68 -26.55 6.16
C MET A 1 20.91 -26.83 7.03
N ARG A 2 21.12 -26.00 8.05
CA ARG A 2 22.12 -26.22 9.07
C ARG A 2 21.48 -26.84 10.33
N ILE A 3 21.81 -28.09 10.63
CA ILE A 3 21.09 -28.91 11.59
C ILE A 3 22.03 -29.29 12.74
N LEU A 4 21.66 -28.98 13.97
CA LEU A 4 22.34 -29.48 15.16
C LEU A 4 21.56 -30.66 15.73
N ILE A 5 22.24 -31.76 15.99
CA ILE A 5 21.64 -33.01 16.50
C ILE A 5 22.37 -33.49 17.76
N GLY A 6 21.63 -33.61 18.83
CA GLY A 6 22.07 -34.31 20.05
C GLY A 6 21.54 -35.75 20.05
N TRP A 7 22.41 -36.73 19.82
CA TRP A 7 22.02 -38.12 19.65
C TRP A 7 22.91 -39.07 20.46
N ASP A 8 22.30 -39.95 21.20
CA ASP A 8 22.95 -40.82 22.19
C ASP A 8 23.35 -42.22 21.67
N ASN A 9 22.97 -42.54 20.43
CA ASN A 9 23.30 -43.87 19.83
C ASN A 9 24.25 -43.68 18.63
N PRO A 10 25.51 -44.14 18.68
CA PRO A 10 26.49 -43.96 17.62
C PRO A 10 26.11 -44.64 16.30
N GLU A 11 25.49 -45.82 16.32
CA GLU A 11 25.09 -46.55 15.10
C GLU A 11 23.98 -45.78 14.36
N GLU A 12 23.02 -45.23 15.08
CA GLU A 12 21.98 -44.37 14.49
C GLU A 12 22.55 -43.04 14.01
N SER A 13 23.53 -42.46 14.72
CA SER A 13 24.20 -41.21 14.32
C SER A 13 24.84 -41.31 12.95
N ASP A 14 25.53 -42.39 12.67
CA ASP A 14 26.15 -42.63 11.35
C ASP A 14 25.10 -42.70 10.24
N LEU A 15 23.97 -43.40 10.49
CA LEU A 15 22.86 -43.48 9.54
C LEU A 15 22.17 -42.15 9.36
N ILE A 16 21.90 -41.40 10.41
CA ILE A 16 21.29 -40.06 10.35
C ILE A 16 22.18 -39.12 9.53
N SER A 17 23.51 -39.15 9.75
CA SER A 17 24.46 -38.36 9.01
C SER A 17 24.42 -38.70 7.50
N LEU A 18 24.33 -39.99 7.17
CA LEU A 18 24.23 -40.43 5.78
C LEU A 18 22.92 -39.95 5.11
N TYR A 19 21.76 -40.15 5.75
CA TYR A 19 20.47 -39.80 5.21
C TYR A 19 20.31 -38.30 5.03
N LEU A 20 20.67 -37.50 6.03
CA LEU A 20 20.54 -36.03 5.96
C LEU A 20 21.61 -35.38 5.06
N GLY A 21 22.79 -36.03 4.92
CA GLY A 21 23.87 -35.54 4.06
C GLY A 21 23.59 -35.69 2.55
N VAL A 22 22.67 -36.58 2.16
CA VAL A 22 22.29 -36.75 0.73
C VAL A 22 21.70 -35.49 0.12
N SER A 23 21.01 -34.68 0.92
CA SER A 23 20.30 -33.46 0.47
C SER A 23 21.09 -32.17 0.71
N GLU A 24 22.43 -32.21 0.72
CA GLU A 24 23.31 -31.04 0.91
C GLU A 24 23.04 -30.26 2.23
N ASN A 25 22.58 -30.96 3.27
CA ASN A 25 22.44 -30.37 4.60
C ASN A 25 23.79 -30.28 5.30
N ASP A 26 24.04 -29.19 6.05
CA ASP A 26 25.15 -29.05 6.97
C ASP A 26 24.73 -29.60 8.33
N VAL A 27 25.16 -30.83 8.64
CA VAL A 27 24.71 -31.60 9.82
C VAL A 27 25.84 -31.73 10.82
N VAL A 28 25.59 -31.23 12.03
CA VAL A 28 26.49 -31.43 13.18
C VAL A 28 25.81 -32.37 14.17
N ILE A 29 26.36 -33.54 14.35
CA ILE A 29 25.84 -34.55 15.30
C ILE A 29 26.80 -34.64 16.51
N CYS A 30 26.26 -34.41 17.69
CA CYS A 30 26.98 -34.51 18.94
C CYS A 30 26.59 -35.84 19.64
N ALA A 31 27.57 -36.66 19.94
CA ALA A 31 27.36 -37.97 20.59
C ALA A 31 27.22 -37.88 22.09
N THR A 32 27.66 -36.78 22.70
CA THR A 32 27.56 -36.55 24.14
C THR A 32 26.70 -35.31 24.43
N THR A 33 26.09 -35.30 25.60
CA THR A 33 25.27 -34.18 26.05
C THR A 33 26.11 -32.91 26.23
N GLU A 34 27.33 -33.04 26.73
CA GLU A 34 28.27 -31.95 26.93
C GLU A 34 28.63 -31.28 25.62
N GLU A 35 29.00 -32.05 24.59
CA GLU A 35 29.31 -31.55 23.26
C GLU A 35 28.09 -30.88 22.63
N PHE A 36 26.90 -31.46 22.75
CA PHE A 36 25.67 -30.91 22.25
C PHE A 36 25.36 -29.54 22.89
N LEU A 37 25.48 -29.43 24.20
CA LEU A 37 25.25 -28.20 24.94
C LEU A 37 26.29 -27.13 24.61
N GLU A 38 27.56 -27.48 24.45
CA GLU A 38 28.63 -26.60 24.03
C GLU A 38 28.27 -26.00 22.64
N GLN A 39 27.92 -26.84 21.67
CA GLN A 39 27.51 -26.36 20.34
C GLN A 39 26.21 -25.54 20.36
N ALA A 40 25.24 -25.94 21.15
CA ALA A 40 23.97 -25.25 21.25
C ALA A 40 24.06 -23.92 22.04
N LEU A 41 24.84 -23.88 23.15
CA LEU A 41 24.83 -22.77 24.08
C LEU A 41 26.06 -21.86 23.96
N GLU A 42 27.23 -22.37 23.56
CA GLU A 42 28.49 -21.61 23.49
C GLU A 42 28.91 -21.30 22.06
N GLY A 43 28.47 -22.10 21.09
CA GLY A 43 28.75 -21.90 19.66
C GLY A 43 28.14 -20.60 19.13
N ASP A 44 28.90 -19.93 18.26
CA ASP A 44 28.47 -18.68 17.57
C ASP A 44 27.67 -18.94 16.28
N SER A 45 27.20 -20.17 16.12
CA SER A 45 26.57 -20.69 14.92
C SER A 45 25.06 -20.50 14.92
N SER A 46 24.52 -19.98 13.81
CA SER A 46 23.08 -19.99 13.58
C SER A 46 22.62 -21.36 13.07
N TRP A 47 21.68 -21.97 13.74
CA TRP A 47 21.07 -23.25 13.36
C TRP A 47 19.70 -23.00 12.72
N ASP A 48 19.38 -23.67 11.61
CA ASP A 48 18.05 -23.67 11.05
C ASP A 48 17.07 -24.50 11.87
N ILE A 49 17.57 -25.60 12.48
CA ILE A 49 16.79 -26.50 13.32
C ILE A 49 17.70 -27.25 14.29
N ILE A 50 17.17 -27.56 15.46
CA ILE A 50 17.83 -28.36 16.48
C ILE A 50 17.00 -29.62 16.74
N LEU A 51 17.63 -30.80 16.65
CA LEU A 51 17.05 -32.09 17.01
C LEU A 51 17.71 -32.60 18.27
N MET A 52 16.93 -32.96 19.28
CA MET A 52 17.47 -33.46 20.54
C MET A 52 16.70 -34.65 21.07
N SER A 53 17.41 -35.59 21.74
CA SER A 53 16.78 -36.65 22.55
C SER A 53 16.09 -35.98 23.76
N ILE A 54 14.83 -36.30 24.00
CA ILE A 54 14.09 -35.78 25.16
C ILE A 54 14.14 -36.72 26.36
N MET A 55 14.90 -37.83 26.27
CA MET A 55 15.05 -38.83 27.30
C MET A 55 16.47 -38.93 27.87
N GLY A 56 17.43 -38.25 27.27
CA GLY A 56 18.82 -38.36 27.69
C GLY A 56 19.36 -37.08 28.35
N PRO A 57 20.12 -37.18 29.45
CA PRO A 57 20.43 -38.39 30.24
C PRO A 57 19.21 -38.91 31.03
N ASP A 58 18.27 -38.07 31.37
CA ASP A 58 16.96 -38.36 31.93
C ASP A 58 15.96 -37.26 31.50
N PRO A 59 14.64 -37.51 31.54
CA PRO A 59 13.66 -36.58 31.02
C PRO A 59 13.61 -35.20 31.71
N GLN A 60 13.98 -35.14 33.00
CA GLN A 60 14.00 -33.89 33.74
C GLN A 60 15.17 -32.99 33.29
N THR A 61 16.35 -33.58 33.25
CA THR A 61 17.58 -32.91 32.80
C THR A 61 17.47 -32.50 31.32
N ALA A 62 16.91 -33.36 30.46
CA ALA A 62 16.65 -33.03 29.05
C ALA A 62 15.72 -31.85 28.92
N PHE A 63 14.72 -31.71 29.77
CA PHE A 63 13.82 -30.56 29.77
C PHE A 63 14.53 -29.27 30.19
N GLU A 64 15.40 -29.30 31.18
CA GLU A 64 16.20 -28.16 31.61
C GLU A 64 17.13 -27.67 30.49
N TYR A 65 17.75 -28.59 29.76
CA TYR A 65 18.57 -28.28 28.58
C TYR A 65 17.72 -27.66 27.45
N PHE A 66 16.56 -28.22 27.18
CA PHE A 66 15.63 -27.69 26.23
C PHE A 66 15.24 -26.20 26.55
N GLU A 67 14.94 -25.91 27.82
CA GLU A 67 14.64 -24.55 28.25
C GLU A 67 15.82 -23.60 28.06
N GLN A 68 17.05 -24.02 28.31
CA GLN A 68 18.25 -23.22 28.08
C GLN A 68 18.47 -22.96 26.60
N ILE A 69 18.33 -23.97 25.74
CA ILE A 69 18.45 -23.87 24.30
C ILE A 69 17.38 -22.92 23.76
N ARG A 70 16.15 -23.05 24.21
CA ARG A 70 15.03 -22.15 23.80
C ARG A 70 15.26 -20.69 24.20
N LYS A 71 15.88 -20.43 25.34
CA LYS A 71 16.22 -19.05 25.76
C LYS A 71 17.27 -18.41 24.86
N LYS A 72 18.26 -19.18 24.42
CA LYS A 72 19.32 -18.71 23.51
C LYS A 72 18.85 -18.60 22.06
N HIS A 73 18.13 -19.63 21.60
CA HIS A 73 17.66 -19.77 20.23
C HIS A 73 16.14 -19.55 20.16
N LEU A 74 15.69 -18.30 20.40
CA LEU A 74 14.27 -17.94 20.40
C LEU A 74 13.56 -18.29 19.08
N ASP A 75 14.30 -18.20 18.01
CA ASP A 75 13.81 -18.32 16.64
C ASP A 75 14.07 -19.68 15.99
N THR A 76 15.02 -20.45 16.49
CA THR A 76 15.35 -21.77 15.93
C THR A 76 14.37 -22.80 16.43
N PRO A 77 13.66 -23.54 15.56
CA PRO A 77 12.79 -24.61 16.00
C PRO A 77 13.56 -25.76 16.61
N VAL A 78 13.02 -26.31 17.70
CA VAL A 78 13.54 -27.50 18.34
C VAL A 78 12.57 -28.67 18.13
N VAL A 79 13.11 -29.79 17.65
CA VAL A 79 12.39 -31.05 17.45
C VAL A 79 12.91 -32.05 18.48
N GLY A 80 12.01 -32.77 19.14
CA GLY A 80 12.36 -33.79 20.10
C GLY A 80 12.37 -35.19 19.47
N ALA A 81 13.26 -36.04 19.89
CA ALA A 81 13.21 -37.47 19.58
C ALA A 81 13.03 -38.30 20.88
N CYS A 82 12.11 -39.25 20.86
CA CYS A 82 11.86 -40.11 21.98
C CYS A 82 11.53 -41.56 21.56
N PRO A 83 11.90 -42.58 22.33
CA PRO A 83 11.41 -43.93 22.12
C PRO A 83 9.90 -44.00 22.41
N THR A 84 9.23 -45.01 21.87
CA THR A 84 7.78 -45.21 22.03
C THR A 84 7.31 -45.13 23.48
N GLN A 85 8.13 -45.66 24.40
CA GLN A 85 7.85 -45.65 25.84
C GLN A 85 7.98 -44.27 26.50
N GLY A 86 8.64 -43.30 25.84
CA GLY A 86 8.86 -41.92 26.32
C GLY A 86 7.82 -40.91 25.90
N THR A 87 6.83 -41.27 25.10
CA THR A 87 5.83 -40.32 24.50
C THR A 87 5.03 -39.54 25.54
N PHE A 88 4.86 -40.06 26.73
CA PHE A 88 4.21 -39.37 27.84
C PHE A 88 4.92 -38.06 28.23
N HIS A 89 6.25 -37.95 28.08
CA HIS A 89 7.03 -36.75 28.39
C HIS A 89 6.89 -35.66 27.29
N VAL A 90 6.54 -36.02 26.05
CA VAL A 90 6.44 -35.11 24.89
C VAL A 90 5.51 -33.94 25.16
N ALA A 91 4.38 -34.18 25.84
CA ALA A 91 3.39 -33.15 26.13
C ALA A 91 3.97 -31.93 26.86
N ARG A 92 4.91 -32.17 27.80
CA ARG A 92 5.59 -31.12 28.56
C ARG A 92 6.48 -30.26 27.65
N PHE A 93 7.24 -30.87 26.76
CA PHE A 93 8.12 -30.19 25.84
C PHE A 93 7.32 -29.38 24.80
N LEU A 94 6.24 -29.96 24.26
CA LEU A 94 5.34 -29.22 23.33
C LEU A 94 4.73 -28.00 24.00
N SER A 95 4.25 -28.12 25.24
CA SER A 95 3.71 -27.00 26.01
C SER A 95 4.75 -25.91 26.29
N ALA A 96 6.02 -26.25 26.34
CA ALA A 96 7.14 -25.34 26.52
C ALA A 96 7.70 -24.77 25.18
N GLY A 97 7.10 -25.15 24.05
CA GLY A 97 7.42 -24.58 22.74
C GLY A 97 8.28 -25.42 21.81
N MET A 98 8.42 -26.72 22.08
CA MET A 98 8.96 -27.68 21.11
C MET A 98 8.02 -27.76 19.91
N ARG A 99 8.53 -27.69 18.69
CA ARG A 99 7.72 -27.58 17.47
C ARG A 99 7.16 -28.89 16.96
N ALA A 100 7.92 -29.96 17.09
CA ALA A 100 7.51 -31.28 16.68
C ALA A 100 8.29 -32.35 17.47
N TYR A 101 7.92 -33.59 17.32
CA TYR A 101 8.68 -34.72 17.85
C TYR A 101 8.67 -35.91 16.89
N ILE A 102 9.67 -36.75 17.02
CA ILE A 102 9.88 -37.99 16.25
C ILE A 102 9.90 -39.15 17.21
N ILE A 103 9.15 -40.21 16.91
CA ILE A 103 9.17 -41.44 17.66
C ILE A 103 10.29 -42.33 17.09
N ARG A 104 11.29 -42.63 17.90
CA ARG A 104 12.35 -43.59 17.59
C ARG A 104 11.78 -45.00 17.80
N ASP A 105 11.42 -45.66 16.72
CA ASP A 105 10.98 -47.04 16.72
C ASP A 105 12.18 -48.00 16.66
N GLU A 106 12.03 -49.21 17.18
CA GLU A 106 13.09 -50.23 17.19
C GLU A 106 13.49 -50.70 15.79
N GLY A 107 12.62 -50.51 14.80
CA GLY A 107 12.87 -50.84 13.39
C GLY A 107 13.72 -49.83 12.64
N GLY A 108 13.88 -48.62 13.18
CA GLY A 108 14.62 -47.54 12.55
C GLY A 108 13.84 -46.82 11.40
N ASP A 109 12.56 -47.11 11.23
CA ASP A 109 11.74 -46.53 10.13
C ASP A 109 11.62 -45.01 10.24
N PHE A 110 11.78 -44.44 11.45
CA PHE A 110 11.75 -42.97 11.66
C PHE A 110 12.81 -42.23 10.85
N MET A 111 13.93 -42.89 10.50
CA MET A 111 15.01 -42.24 9.71
C MET A 111 14.55 -41.79 8.33
N PHE A 112 13.64 -42.55 7.69
CA PHE A 112 13.08 -42.21 6.40
C PHE A 112 12.17 -40.96 6.45
N LEU A 113 11.62 -40.66 7.63
CA LEU A 113 10.75 -39.49 7.84
C LEU A 113 11.50 -38.30 8.45
N LEU A 114 12.75 -38.51 8.89
CA LEU A 114 13.50 -37.49 9.63
C LEU A 114 13.67 -36.21 8.84
N GLU A 115 14.21 -36.29 7.63
CA GLU A 115 14.44 -35.13 6.75
C GLU A 115 13.15 -34.40 6.44
N THR A 116 12.11 -35.14 6.00
CA THR A 116 10.81 -34.55 5.66
C THR A 116 10.18 -33.84 6.86
N THR A 117 10.32 -34.43 8.07
CA THR A 117 9.79 -33.81 9.28
C THR A 117 10.56 -32.55 9.66
N LEU A 118 11.89 -32.59 9.61
CA LEU A 118 12.72 -31.42 9.90
C LEU A 118 12.44 -30.26 8.90
N GLN A 119 12.41 -30.59 7.61
CA GLN A 119 12.09 -29.61 6.55
C GLN A 119 10.70 -29.00 6.76
N SER A 120 9.68 -29.81 7.02
CA SER A 120 8.31 -29.35 7.26
C SER A 120 8.23 -28.39 8.46
N VAL A 121 8.99 -28.64 9.52
CA VAL A 121 9.05 -27.75 10.68
C VAL A 121 9.71 -26.42 10.34
N VAL A 122 10.83 -26.44 9.61
CA VAL A 122 11.51 -25.21 9.17
C VAL A 122 10.60 -24.39 8.26
N ASP A 123 9.96 -25.01 7.29
CA ASP A 123 9.05 -24.33 6.34
C ASP A 123 7.83 -23.75 7.07
N SER A 124 7.28 -24.46 8.06
CA SER A 124 6.17 -23.97 8.88
C SER A 124 6.55 -22.72 9.68
N VAL A 125 7.74 -22.74 10.32
CA VAL A 125 8.24 -21.58 11.09
C VAL A 125 8.54 -20.39 10.18
N ARG A 126 9.08 -20.63 8.98
CA ARG A 126 9.32 -19.60 7.97
C ARG A 126 8.02 -18.96 7.51
N ALA A 127 7.03 -19.78 7.15
CA ALA A 127 5.71 -19.28 6.75
C ALA A 127 5.00 -18.50 7.88
N GLU A 128 5.14 -18.93 9.13
CA GLU A 128 4.59 -18.21 10.29
C GLU A 128 5.23 -16.81 10.44
N ARG A 129 6.54 -16.70 10.26
CA ARG A 129 7.27 -15.42 10.30
C ARG A 129 6.88 -14.50 9.14
N GLU A 130 6.83 -15.04 7.93
CA GLU A 130 6.44 -14.27 6.75
C GLU A 130 5.03 -13.71 6.91
N ARG A 131 4.10 -14.50 7.44
CA ARG A 131 2.74 -14.03 7.77
C ARG A 131 2.75 -12.92 8.81
N PHE A 132 3.51 -13.08 9.90
CA PHE A 132 3.61 -12.06 10.94
C PHE A 132 4.17 -10.72 10.40
N VAL A 133 5.23 -10.78 9.59
CA VAL A 133 5.82 -9.60 8.95
C VAL A 133 4.80 -8.96 7.99
N ALA A 134 4.12 -9.77 7.18
CA ALA A 134 3.11 -9.28 6.25
C ALA A 134 1.92 -8.62 6.97
N GLU A 135 1.47 -9.17 8.11
CA GLU A 135 0.41 -8.57 8.93
C GLU A 135 0.86 -7.23 9.52
N ARG A 136 2.09 -7.14 10.04
CA ARG A 136 2.65 -5.88 10.55
C ARG A 136 2.77 -4.81 9.47
N LEU A 137 3.28 -5.18 8.30
CA LEU A 137 3.36 -4.24 7.18
C LEU A 137 1.98 -3.75 6.73
N ARG A 138 0.96 -4.60 6.76
CA ARG A 138 -0.42 -4.19 6.47
C ARG A 138 -0.95 -3.19 7.49
N GLU A 139 -0.70 -3.41 8.78
CA GLU A 139 -1.10 -2.47 9.85
C GLU A 139 -0.45 -1.09 9.67
N GLU A 140 0.84 -1.04 9.29
CA GLU A 140 1.55 0.22 9.02
C GLU A 140 0.99 0.94 7.78
N ILE A 141 0.77 0.22 6.67
CA ILE A 141 0.17 0.78 5.46
C ILE A 141 -1.23 1.35 5.76
N GLU A 142 -2.06 0.61 6.49
CA GLU A 142 -3.39 1.05 6.88
C GLU A 142 -3.36 2.31 7.75
N SER A 143 -2.35 2.45 8.61
CA SER A 143 -2.15 3.63 9.45
C SER A 143 -1.80 4.86 8.60
N VAL A 144 -0.92 4.70 7.60
CA VAL A 144 -0.57 5.77 6.66
C VAL A 144 -1.78 6.17 5.80
N ARG A 145 -2.56 5.20 5.31
CA ARG A 145 -3.80 5.45 4.57
C ARG A 145 -4.80 6.28 5.38
N LYS A 146 -5.01 5.95 6.65
CA LYS A 146 -5.90 6.72 7.54
C LYS A 146 -5.41 8.15 7.76
N LEU A 147 -4.10 8.35 7.86
CA LEU A 147 -3.53 9.70 7.94
C LEU A 147 -3.82 10.49 6.66
N GLN A 148 -3.62 9.90 5.48
CA GLN A 148 -3.94 10.53 4.21
C GLN A 148 -5.44 10.88 4.11
N GLU A 149 -6.33 9.94 4.42
CA GLU A 149 -7.78 10.20 4.42
C GLU A 149 -8.18 11.34 5.38
N SER A 150 -7.44 11.55 6.45
CA SER A 150 -7.71 12.61 7.42
C SER A 150 -7.40 14.01 6.92
N ILE A 151 -6.57 14.17 5.88
CA ILE A 151 -6.27 15.47 5.27
C ILE A 151 -7.27 15.84 4.17
N ILE A 152 -8.07 14.88 3.69
CA ILE A 152 -9.11 15.12 2.68
C ILE A 152 -10.30 15.79 3.36
N PRO A 153 -10.78 16.94 2.85
CA PRO A 153 -11.88 17.66 3.47
C PRO A 153 -13.19 16.88 3.39
N SER A 154 -13.84 16.68 4.53
CA SER A 154 -15.13 15.98 4.63
C SER A 154 -16.35 16.91 4.56
N ASN A 155 -16.16 18.19 4.88
CA ASN A 155 -17.22 19.19 4.88
C ASN A 155 -16.88 20.29 3.87
N LEU A 156 -17.49 20.22 2.72
CA LEU A 156 -17.31 21.20 1.65
C LEU A 156 -18.32 22.33 1.80
N THR A 157 -17.85 23.55 1.63
CA THR A 157 -18.70 24.74 1.64
C THR A 157 -18.58 25.47 0.31
N ALA A 158 -19.69 25.94 -0.23
CA ALA A 158 -19.73 26.72 -1.45
C ALA A 158 -20.48 28.04 -1.21
N PRO A 159 -20.20 29.09 -2.01
CA PRO A 159 -20.95 30.34 -1.97
C PRO A 159 -22.44 30.14 -2.37
N GLU A 160 -23.27 31.09 -2.03
CA GLU A 160 -24.66 31.09 -2.48
C GLU A 160 -24.75 30.91 -4.02
N ARG A 161 -25.71 30.13 -4.50
CA ARG A 161 -25.90 29.66 -5.89
C ARG A 161 -24.92 28.60 -6.40
N TYR A 162 -24.01 28.10 -5.57
CA TYR A 162 -23.13 27.03 -5.93
C TYR A 162 -23.36 25.82 -5.02
N GLU A 163 -23.29 24.65 -5.58
CA GLU A 163 -23.19 23.38 -4.84
C GLU A 163 -21.89 22.69 -5.22
N VAL A 164 -21.21 22.14 -4.24
CA VAL A 164 -19.95 21.41 -4.47
C VAL A 164 -20.02 20.05 -3.80
N THR A 165 -19.53 19.04 -4.51
CA THR A 165 -19.30 17.70 -3.98
C THR A 165 -17.96 17.18 -4.48
N ALA A 166 -17.34 16.32 -3.71
CA ALA A 166 -16.08 15.70 -4.10
C ALA A 166 -15.97 14.28 -3.55
N ARG A 167 -15.13 13.47 -4.21
CA ARG A 167 -14.85 12.11 -3.81
C ARG A 167 -13.43 11.73 -4.17
N TYR A 168 -12.80 10.99 -3.27
CA TYR A 168 -11.53 10.31 -3.45
C TYR A 168 -11.74 8.80 -3.35
N GLU A 169 -11.11 8.04 -4.23
CA GLU A 169 -10.97 6.58 -4.15
C GLU A 169 -9.53 6.17 -4.39
N SER A 170 -8.99 5.38 -3.48
CA SER A 170 -7.64 4.82 -3.65
C SER A 170 -7.63 3.69 -4.66
N SER A 171 -6.50 3.53 -5.32
CA SER A 171 -6.15 2.36 -6.14
C SER A 171 -6.15 1.07 -5.32
N GLN A 172 -6.34 -0.06 -6.01
CA GLN A 172 -6.41 -1.38 -5.39
C GLN A 172 -5.49 -2.35 -6.11
N ILE A 173 -4.63 -3.03 -5.35
CA ILE A 173 -3.86 -4.16 -5.87
C ILE A 173 -4.65 -5.45 -5.63
N ARG A 174 -4.92 -6.18 -6.71
CA ARG A 174 -5.48 -7.54 -6.63
C ARG A 174 -4.37 -8.55 -6.37
N VAL A 175 -4.50 -9.27 -5.26
CA VAL A 175 -3.64 -10.40 -4.95
C VAL A 175 -4.33 -11.67 -5.45
N TYR A 176 -3.66 -12.45 -6.29
CA TYR A 176 -4.19 -13.71 -6.81
C TYR A 176 -4.65 -14.62 -5.67
N GLY A 177 -5.94 -14.99 -5.67
CA GLY A 177 -6.54 -15.81 -4.61
C GLY A 177 -6.82 -15.09 -3.28
N GLY A 178 -6.60 -13.77 -3.19
CA GLY A 178 -6.84 -12.95 -2.00
C GLY A 178 -7.87 -11.84 -2.22
N GLN A 179 -8.21 -11.12 -1.15
CA GLN A 179 -8.99 -9.89 -1.26
C GLN A 179 -8.11 -8.75 -1.78
N PRO A 180 -8.69 -7.80 -2.54
CA PRO A 180 -7.95 -6.61 -2.97
C PRO A 180 -7.37 -5.87 -1.77
N VAL A 181 -6.14 -5.39 -1.92
CA VAL A 181 -5.46 -4.57 -0.90
C VAL A 181 -5.52 -3.12 -1.37
N THR A 182 -6.17 -2.26 -0.59
CA THR A 182 -6.18 -0.82 -0.82
C THR A 182 -4.85 -0.25 -0.34
N LEU A 183 -4.18 0.52 -1.19
CA LEU A 183 -2.92 1.19 -0.87
C LEU A 183 -3.15 2.58 -0.28
N ALA A 184 -2.12 3.17 0.29
CA ALA A 184 -2.05 4.60 0.49
C ALA A 184 -1.88 5.26 -0.88
N GLY A 185 -2.66 6.28 -1.19
CA GLY A 185 -2.72 6.86 -2.52
C GLY A 185 -1.83 8.09 -2.72
N GLY A 186 -1.72 8.51 -3.99
CA GLY A 186 -1.02 9.70 -4.42
C GLY A 186 -1.91 10.92 -4.63
N ASP A 187 -3.22 10.77 -4.51
CA ASP A 187 -4.19 11.81 -4.84
C ASP A 187 -4.62 12.68 -3.66
N TYR A 188 -4.98 13.89 -3.98
CA TYR A 188 -5.52 14.87 -3.02
C TYR A 188 -6.47 15.84 -3.69
N TYR A 189 -7.52 16.26 -3.00
CA TYR A 189 -8.30 17.44 -3.35
C TYR A 189 -8.52 18.35 -2.15
N ASP A 190 -8.75 19.63 -2.42
CA ASP A 190 -9.20 20.58 -1.41
C ASP A 190 -10.22 21.55 -2.02
N VAL A 191 -11.17 21.97 -1.19
CA VAL A 191 -12.20 22.95 -1.53
C VAL A 191 -12.40 23.85 -0.31
N PHE A 192 -12.10 25.14 -0.46
CA PHE A 192 -12.23 26.09 0.63
C PHE A 192 -12.49 27.53 0.16
N MET A 193 -13.13 28.29 1.01
CA MET A 193 -13.26 29.74 0.80
C MET A 193 -11.94 30.45 1.10
N LEU A 194 -11.41 31.18 0.12
CA LEU A 194 -10.24 32.04 0.29
C LEU A 194 -10.63 33.35 1.00
N ASP A 195 -11.80 33.87 0.65
CA ASP A 195 -12.50 34.99 1.25
C ASP A 195 -14.01 34.84 1.01
N ASP A 196 -14.81 35.89 1.27
CA ASP A 196 -16.28 35.84 1.15
C ASP A 196 -16.76 35.56 -0.30
N ASP A 197 -15.97 35.89 -1.32
CA ASP A 197 -16.35 35.83 -2.71
C ASP A 197 -15.61 34.79 -3.53
N ASN A 198 -14.45 34.33 -3.06
CA ASN A 198 -13.55 33.48 -3.81
C ASN A 198 -13.47 32.07 -3.22
N LEU A 199 -13.91 31.08 -4.01
CA LEU A 199 -13.84 29.66 -3.72
C LEU A 199 -12.64 29.04 -4.42
N VAL A 200 -11.78 28.37 -3.67
CA VAL A 200 -10.68 27.57 -4.21
C VAL A 200 -11.15 26.15 -4.48
N LEU A 201 -10.78 25.62 -5.64
CA LEU A 201 -10.91 24.23 -6.05
C LEU A 201 -9.52 23.71 -6.43
N LEU A 202 -9.10 22.61 -5.84
CA LEU A 202 -7.78 22.05 -6.04
C LEU A 202 -7.87 20.53 -6.16
N VAL A 203 -7.16 19.97 -7.15
CA VAL A 203 -6.84 18.54 -7.22
C VAL A 203 -5.35 18.37 -7.50
N GLY A 204 -4.74 17.34 -6.95
CA GLY A 204 -3.35 17.01 -7.20
C GLY A 204 -3.11 15.52 -7.11
N ASP A 205 -2.15 15.03 -7.87
CA ASP A 205 -1.73 13.64 -7.88
C ASP A 205 -0.20 13.54 -7.90
N ALA A 206 0.35 12.69 -7.05
CA ALA A 206 1.78 12.42 -6.99
C ALA A 206 2.13 11.20 -7.82
N SER A 207 3.11 11.33 -8.68
CA SER A 207 3.59 10.28 -9.58
C SER A 207 3.85 8.95 -8.85
N GLY A 208 3.28 7.86 -9.39
CA GLY A 208 3.37 6.52 -8.84
C GLY A 208 2.32 6.25 -7.77
N HIS A 209 2.48 5.18 -7.02
CA HIS A 209 1.50 4.72 -6.02
C HIS A 209 2.18 4.30 -4.72
N GLY A 210 1.36 4.16 -3.67
CA GLY A 210 1.82 3.67 -2.39
C GLY A 210 2.43 4.75 -1.50
N MET A 211 3.28 4.34 -0.58
CA MET A 211 3.74 5.18 0.53
C MET A 211 4.51 6.43 0.08
N LYS A 212 5.34 6.33 -0.98
CA LYS A 212 6.11 7.48 -1.48
C LYS A 212 5.20 8.56 -2.05
N ALA A 213 4.24 8.17 -2.90
CA ALA A 213 3.24 9.09 -3.45
C ALA A 213 2.42 9.75 -2.33
N CYS A 214 1.94 8.96 -1.36
CA CYS A 214 1.24 9.48 -0.19
C CYS A 214 2.06 10.52 0.59
N MET A 215 3.35 10.29 0.84
CA MET A 215 4.21 11.24 1.53
C MET A 215 4.43 12.52 0.72
N SER A 216 4.56 12.42 -0.61
CA SER A 216 4.66 13.58 -1.50
C SER A 216 3.39 14.44 -1.44
N ILE A 217 2.23 13.81 -1.45
CA ILE A 217 0.94 14.51 -1.32
C ILE A 217 0.76 15.16 0.05
N MET A 218 1.16 14.50 1.13
CA MET A 218 1.14 15.09 2.48
C MET A 218 2.06 16.31 2.58
N THR A 219 3.22 16.26 1.91
CA THR A 219 4.13 17.42 1.80
C THR A 219 3.46 18.55 1.02
N MET A 220 2.85 18.26 -0.13
CA MET A 220 2.10 19.24 -0.91
C MET A 220 0.95 19.86 -0.08
N HIS A 221 0.13 19.05 0.59
CA HIS A 221 -0.94 19.52 1.47
C HIS A 221 -0.43 20.49 2.52
N THR A 222 0.70 20.16 3.16
CA THR A 222 1.32 21.04 4.16
C THR A 222 1.76 22.38 3.55
N LEU A 223 2.38 22.36 2.38
CA LEU A 223 2.80 23.56 1.66
C LEU A 223 1.59 24.41 1.23
N VAL A 224 0.55 23.79 0.68
CA VAL A 224 -0.72 24.46 0.34
C VAL A 224 -1.30 25.15 1.57
N GLY A 225 -1.36 24.45 2.71
CA GLY A 225 -1.84 25.03 3.97
C GLY A 225 -1.01 26.23 4.46
N MET A 226 0.30 26.19 4.32
CA MET A 226 1.19 27.29 4.68
C MET A 226 1.02 28.51 3.73
N ILE A 227 0.93 28.25 2.43
CA ILE A 227 0.83 29.30 1.40
C ILE A 227 -0.57 29.91 1.37
N ARG A 228 -1.61 29.14 1.69
CA ARG A 228 -3.00 29.59 1.80
C ARG A 228 -3.17 30.88 2.61
N SER A 229 -2.36 31.05 3.67
CA SER A 229 -2.39 32.24 4.50
C SER A 229 -2.01 33.54 3.75
N ASN A 230 -1.30 33.43 2.61
CA ASN A 230 -0.91 34.56 1.76
C ASN A 230 -2.02 35.07 0.86
N LYS A 231 -3.16 34.34 0.80
CA LYS A 231 -4.36 34.70 0.00
C LYS A 231 -4.04 35.06 -1.45
N TYR A 232 -3.30 34.17 -2.14
CA TYR A 232 -3.04 34.35 -3.57
C TYR A 232 -4.33 34.38 -4.37
N LEU A 233 -4.56 35.48 -5.11
CA LEU A 233 -5.59 35.57 -6.14
C LEU A 233 -5.05 35.29 -7.54
N ASP A 234 -3.75 35.21 -7.68
CA ASP A 234 -3.04 34.82 -8.89
C ASP A 234 -2.72 33.31 -8.80
N THR A 235 -3.39 32.52 -9.64
CA THR A 235 -3.27 31.06 -9.60
C THR A 235 -1.90 30.58 -10.07
N ALA A 236 -1.27 31.27 -11.04
CA ALA A 236 0.07 30.92 -11.52
C ALA A 236 1.14 31.21 -10.47
N ALA A 237 1.05 32.37 -9.79
CA ALA A 237 1.95 32.71 -8.72
C ALA A 237 1.87 31.70 -7.54
N PHE A 238 0.66 31.24 -7.21
CA PHE A 238 0.46 30.18 -6.22
C PHE A 238 1.14 28.88 -6.63
N VAL A 239 0.87 28.40 -7.85
CA VAL A 239 1.43 27.15 -8.37
C VAL A 239 2.97 27.23 -8.45
N ALA A 240 3.52 28.37 -8.90
CA ALA A 240 4.96 28.60 -8.94
C ALA A 240 5.62 28.60 -7.55
N ASP A 241 4.97 29.17 -6.51
CA ASP A 241 5.49 29.15 -5.12
C ASP A 241 5.45 27.72 -4.57
N VAL A 242 4.38 26.95 -4.80
CA VAL A 242 4.30 25.53 -4.42
C VAL A 242 5.41 24.73 -5.13
N ASN A 243 5.59 24.90 -6.45
CA ASN A 243 6.64 24.23 -7.22
C ASN A 243 8.03 24.49 -6.65
N ASN A 244 8.37 25.75 -6.42
CA ASN A 244 9.70 26.11 -5.91
C ASN A 244 10.01 25.45 -4.56
N ARG A 245 9.02 25.44 -3.65
CA ARG A 245 9.16 24.81 -2.34
C ARG A 245 9.22 23.28 -2.43
N LEU A 246 8.50 22.66 -3.35
CA LEU A 246 8.57 21.21 -3.59
C LEU A 246 9.93 20.80 -4.14
N CYS A 247 10.51 21.61 -5.04
CA CYS A 247 11.86 21.36 -5.55
C CYS A 247 12.97 21.43 -4.47
N GLU A 248 12.71 22.03 -3.32
CA GLU A 248 13.59 22.04 -2.16
C GLU A 248 13.45 20.75 -1.30
N GLN A 249 12.41 19.95 -1.51
CA GLN A 249 12.14 18.76 -0.72
C GLN A 249 12.73 17.51 -1.37
N ALA A 250 13.65 16.83 -0.67
CA ALA A 250 14.30 15.61 -1.15
C ALA A 250 13.30 14.49 -1.50
N ILE A 251 12.20 14.40 -0.75
CA ILE A 251 11.21 13.33 -0.93
C ILE A 251 10.51 13.36 -2.30
N VAL A 252 10.42 14.53 -2.93
CA VAL A 252 9.85 14.69 -4.27
C VAL A 252 10.92 14.48 -5.34
N ASN A 253 12.15 14.93 -5.08
CA ASN A 253 13.24 14.91 -6.05
C ASN A 253 13.98 13.56 -6.14
N ASP A 254 13.96 12.75 -5.08
CA ASP A 254 14.57 11.43 -5.10
C ASP A 254 13.84 10.51 -6.07
N ASP A 255 14.57 9.91 -7.01
CA ASP A 255 14.08 9.02 -8.09
C ASP A 255 13.14 9.68 -9.12
N GLY A 256 13.19 11.01 -9.30
CA GLY A 256 12.47 11.71 -10.36
C GLY A 256 10.94 11.78 -10.15
N GLY A 257 10.48 11.83 -8.91
CA GLY A 257 9.06 12.05 -8.58
C GLY A 257 8.58 13.44 -8.99
N PHE A 258 7.30 13.56 -9.33
CA PHE A 258 6.62 14.81 -9.64
C PHE A 258 5.19 14.78 -9.11
N ILE A 259 4.54 15.93 -9.07
CA ILE A 259 3.14 16.06 -8.66
C ILE A 259 2.40 16.83 -9.74
N THR A 260 1.27 16.29 -10.23
CA THR A 260 0.34 17.07 -11.04
C THR A 260 -0.57 17.88 -10.13
N LEU A 261 -0.88 19.11 -10.52
CA LEU A 261 -1.74 19.99 -9.73
C LEU A 261 -2.61 20.85 -10.64
N LEU A 262 -3.89 20.91 -10.33
CA LEU A 262 -4.78 21.98 -10.80
C LEU A 262 -5.20 22.83 -9.61
N TYR A 263 -4.95 24.12 -9.70
CA TYR A 263 -5.40 25.11 -8.73
C TYR A 263 -6.32 26.12 -9.42
N GLY A 264 -7.55 26.21 -8.94
CA GLY A 264 -8.56 27.11 -9.51
C GLY A 264 -9.22 27.97 -8.45
N ILE A 265 -9.56 29.21 -8.82
CA ILE A 265 -10.30 30.18 -8.00
C ILE A 265 -11.57 30.56 -8.76
N LEU A 266 -12.71 30.31 -8.16
CA LEU A 266 -14.01 30.76 -8.64
C LEU A 266 -14.43 32.01 -7.87
N ASN A 267 -14.62 33.15 -8.58
CA ASN A 267 -15.24 34.31 -7.99
C ASN A 267 -16.77 34.22 -8.13
N SER A 268 -17.47 34.15 -7.01
CA SER A 268 -18.92 33.95 -6.97
C SER A 268 -19.77 35.15 -7.45
N LYS A 269 -19.19 36.35 -7.46
CA LYS A 269 -19.86 37.58 -7.94
C LYS A 269 -19.76 37.74 -9.46
N THR A 270 -18.56 37.48 -10.01
CA THR A 270 -18.32 37.61 -11.46
C THR A 270 -18.58 36.31 -12.20
N ASN A 271 -18.63 35.16 -11.46
CA ASN A 271 -18.70 33.79 -11.97
C ASN A 271 -17.49 33.43 -12.86
N GLU A 272 -16.39 34.12 -12.64
CA GLU A 272 -15.12 33.87 -13.30
C GLU A 272 -14.38 32.77 -12.59
N PHE A 273 -13.95 31.77 -13.34
CA PHE A 273 -13.10 30.71 -12.91
C PHE A 273 -11.71 30.91 -13.50
N GLN A 274 -10.77 31.32 -12.66
CA GLN A 274 -9.35 31.42 -13.00
C GLN A 274 -8.67 30.14 -12.56
N TRP A 275 -7.90 29.51 -13.44
CA TRP A 275 -7.21 28.26 -13.11
C TRP A 275 -5.82 28.19 -13.73
N THR A 276 -4.97 27.39 -13.12
CA THR A 276 -3.63 27.05 -13.56
C THR A 276 -3.43 25.55 -13.39
N SER A 277 -2.97 24.89 -14.44
CA SER A 277 -2.58 23.49 -14.40
C SER A 277 -1.06 23.32 -14.39
N ALA A 278 -0.59 22.37 -13.60
CA ALA A 278 0.76 21.87 -13.59
C ALA A 278 0.73 20.37 -13.90
N GLY A 279 0.43 20.00 -15.14
CA GLY A 279 0.34 18.61 -15.61
C GLY A 279 -0.97 17.90 -15.29
N ALA A 280 -1.93 18.55 -14.62
CA ALA A 280 -3.23 17.96 -14.31
C ALA A 280 -4.20 18.02 -15.51
N PRO A 281 -5.23 17.16 -15.58
CA PRO A 281 -6.26 17.21 -16.61
C PRO A 281 -6.97 18.55 -16.69
N ILE A 282 -7.38 18.90 -17.90
CA ILE A 282 -8.10 20.16 -18.17
C ILE A 282 -9.53 20.09 -17.60
N PRO A 283 -10.02 21.15 -16.92
CA PRO A 283 -11.38 21.20 -16.41
C PRO A 283 -12.45 21.06 -17.50
N ILE A 284 -13.54 20.36 -17.18
CA ILE A 284 -14.66 20.14 -18.10
C ILE A 284 -15.89 20.91 -17.60
N VAL A 285 -16.59 21.56 -18.51
CA VAL A 285 -17.89 22.20 -18.24
C VAL A 285 -18.99 21.50 -19.00
N HIS A 286 -20.08 21.21 -18.30
CA HIS A 286 -21.34 20.71 -18.83
C HIS A 286 -22.45 21.78 -18.64
N GLU A 287 -22.87 22.44 -19.69
CA GLU A 287 -24.03 23.31 -19.67
C GLU A 287 -25.30 22.47 -19.62
N LEU A 288 -25.99 22.46 -18.48
CA LEU A 288 -27.10 21.53 -18.24
C LEU A 288 -28.35 21.88 -19.08
N GLU A 289 -28.57 23.13 -19.46
CA GLU A 289 -29.71 23.54 -20.30
C GLU A 289 -29.50 23.13 -21.76
N THR A 290 -28.33 23.37 -22.31
CA THR A 290 -28.01 23.13 -23.74
C THR A 290 -27.47 21.73 -24.00
N ASP A 291 -27.09 20.99 -22.96
CA ASP A 291 -26.39 19.72 -23.02
C ASP A 291 -25.04 19.77 -23.73
N LYS A 292 -24.40 20.93 -23.72
CA LYS A 292 -23.09 21.13 -24.32
C LYS A 292 -22.00 20.82 -23.29
N ILE A 293 -21.07 19.95 -23.67
CA ILE A 293 -19.93 19.55 -22.83
C ILE A 293 -18.63 19.89 -23.56
N TYR A 294 -17.69 20.51 -22.84
CA TYR A 294 -16.41 20.91 -23.42
C TYR A 294 -15.35 21.09 -22.35
N GLU A 295 -14.08 20.91 -22.72
CA GLU A 295 -12.92 21.25 -21.90
C GLU A 295 -12.67 22.76 -21.93
N LEU A 296 -12.24 23.34 -20.80
CA LEU A 296 -11.97 24.80 -20.69
C LEU A 296 -10.66 25.23 -21.36
N GLY A 297 -9.91 24.31 -21.89
CA GLY A 297 -8.63 24.52 -22.56
C GLY A 297 -8.28 23.39 -23.49
N THR A 298 -7.01 23.32 -23.83
CA THR A 298 -6.41 22.28 -24.65
C THR A 298 -5.27 21.58 -23.90
N ILE A 299 -4.74 20.51 -24.42
CA ILE A 299 -3.61 19.80 -23.82
C ILE A 299 -2.38 20.69 -23.63
N ASP A 300 -2.21 21.70 -24.49
CA ASP A 300 -1.08 22.65 -24.41
C ASP A 300 -1.18 23.58 -23.18
N ASP A 301 -2.38 23.71 -22.60
CA ASP A 301 -2.66 24.51 -21.41
C ASP A 301 -2.38 23.75 -20.10
N GLY A 302 -1.96 22.48 -20.17
CA GLY A 302 -1.72 21.61 -19.02
C GLY A 302 -0.47 21.94 -18.20
N GLY A 303 0.49 22.67 -18.74
CA GLY A 303 1.75 23.01 -18.09
C GLY A 303 2.62 21.78 -17.74
N LEU A 304 3.75 22.03 -17.07
CA LEU A 304 4.63 20.95 -16.59
C LEU A 304 4.30 20.62 -15.13
N PRO A 305 4.35 19.34 -14.75
CA PRO A 305 4.15 18.92 -13.34
C PRO A 305 5.11 19.61 -12.37
N LEU A 306 4.69 19.71 -11.11
CA LEU A 306 5.49 20.25 -10.01
C LEU A 306 6.66 19.33 -9.62
N GLY A 307 7.73 19.92 -9.13
CA GLY A 307 8.89 19.20 -8.62
C GLY A 307 9.94 18.84 -9.69
N ILE A 308 9.67 19.10 -10.98
CA ILE A 308 10.62 18.80 -12.07
C ILE A 308 11.77 19.80 -12.08
N ALA A 309 11.48 21.08 -12.00
CA ALA A 309 12.50 22.13 -11.98
C ALA A 309 12.02 23.37 -11.21
N SER A 310 12.90 23.98 -10.46
CA SER A 310 12.66 25.25 -9.78
C SER A 310 12.63 26.42 -10.78
N GLY A 311 11.88 27.47 -10.46
CA GLY A 311 11.78 28.67 -11.30
C GLY A 311 10.92 28.50 -12.55
N MET A 312 10.09 27.46 -12.61
CA MET A 312 9.09 27.28 -13.68
C MET A 312 8.02 28.36 -13.62
N GLU A 313 7.65 28.86 -14.79
CA GLU A 313 6.51 29.77 -14.98
C GLU A 313 5.29 28.95 -15.42
N TYR A 314 4.11 29.36 -14.95
CA TYR A 314 2.82 28.73 -15.27
C TYR A 314 1.86 29.75 -15.84
N ASP A 315 0.92 29.30 -16.67
CA ASP A 315 -0.04 30.17 -17.32
C ASP A 315 -1.35 30.25 -16.52
N ILE A 316 -1.99 31.42 -16.58
CA ILE A 316 -3.32 31.66 -16.02
C ILE A 316 -4.33 31.51 -17.14
N HIS A 317 -5.33 30.68 -16.92
CA HIS A 317 -6.49 30.55 -17.79
C HIS A 317 -7.73 31.08 -17.08
N THR A 318 -8.62 31.75 -17.84
CA THR A 318 -9.81 32.35 -17.28
C THR A 318 -11.02 32.03 -18.15
N SER A 319 -12.09 31.59 -17.49
CA SER A 319 -13.35 31.26 -18.16
C SER A 319 -14.54 31.70 -17.28
N ILE A 320 -15.65 32.04 -17.89
CA ILE A 320 -16.90 32.27 -17.15
C ILE A 320 -17.63 30.95 -17.02
N VAL A 321 -17.95 30.56 -15.80
CA VAL A 321 -18.83 29.41 -15.54
C VAL A 321 -20.25 29.76 -15.93
N PRO A 322 -20.87 29.13 -16.95
CA PRO A 322 -22.22 29.47 -17.39
C PRO A 322 -23.28 29.26 -16.31
N PRO A 323 -24.43 29.92 -16.36
CA PRO A 323 -25.56 29.59 -15.50
C PRO A 323 -26.05 28.16 -15.82
N ASP A 324 -26.62 27.48 -14.84
CA ASP A 324 -27.08 26.08 -14.95
C ASP A 324 -26.03 25.18 -15.59
N SER A 325 -24.84 25.16 -15.00
CA SER A 325 -23.74 24.35 -15.49
C SER A 325 -23.04 23.61 -14.35
N ARG A 326 -22.37 22.54 -14.74
CA ARG A 326 -21.53 21.67 -13.89
C ARG A 326 -20.09 21.80 -14.34
N LEU A 327 -19.21 22.19 -13.42
CA LEU A 327 -17.76 22.21 -13.60
C LEU A 327 -17.17 20.96 -12.93
N LEU A 328 -16.37 20.24 -13.69
CA LEU A 328 -15.61 19.05 -13.22
C LEU A 328 -14.12 19.39 -13.24
N ILE A 329 -13.46 19.14 -12.11
CA ILE A 329 -12.00 18.98 -12.01
C ILE A 329 -11.69 17.62 -11.44
N PHE A 330 -10.62 16.96 -11.92
CA PHE A 330 -10.33 15.58 -11.60
C PHE A 330 -8.85 15.24 -11.81
N THR A 331 -8.40 14.15 -11.20
CA THR A 331 -7.10 13.54 -11.46
C THR A 331 -7.21 12.50 -12.58
N ASP A 332 -6.10 12.14 -13.20
CA ASP A 332 -6.06 11.27 -14.37
C ASP A 332 -6.61 9.86 -14.12
N GLY A 333 -6.54 9.33 -12.88
CA GLY A 333 -7.12 8.04 -12.52
C GLY A 333 -8.60 7.86 -12.85
N LEU A 334 -9.36 8.95 -13.02
CA LEU A 334 -10.74 8.87 -13.52
C LEU A 334 -10.77 8.49 -15.01
N ALA A 335 -9.91 9.09 -15.82
CA ALA A 335 -9.82 8.89 -17.27
C ALA A 335 -9.05 7.60 -17.61
N GLU A 336 -8.01 7.29 -16.86
CA GLU A 336 -7.12 6.15 -17.09
C GLU A 336 -7.67 4.80 -16.62
N ALA A 337 -8.95 4.72 -16.27
CA ALA A 337 -9.61 3.45 -16.00
C ALA A 337 -9.64 2.58 -17.26
N PHE A 338 -9.11 1.35 -17.17
CA PHE A 338 -9.06 0.41 -18.30
C PHE A 338 -9.29 -1.03 -17.82
N PRO A 339 -9.80 -1.94 -18.67
CA PRO A 339 -9.88 -3.36 -18.36
C PRO A 339 -8.49 -4.01 -18.41
N SER A 340 -8.38 -5.25 -17.92
CA SER A 340 -7.12 -6.01 -17.92
C SER A 340 -6.47 -6.16 -19.30
N GLU A 341 -7.24 -6.00 -20.37
CA GLU A 341 -6.76 -6.01 -21.77
C GLU A 341 -6.80 -4.59 -22.38
N LYS A 342 -6.05 -3.65 -21.77
CA LYS A 342 -5.99 -2.23 -22.20
C LYS A 342 -5.73 -2.05 -23.69
N GLU A 343 -4.82 -2.84 -24.28
CA GLU A 343 -4.46 -2.78 -25.72
C GLU A 343 -5.67 -3.07 -26.63
N THR A 344 -6.63 -3.86 -26.17
CA THR A 344 -7.82 -4.24 -26.94
C THR A 344 -8.98 -3.26 -26.75
N PHE A 345 -9.20 -2.76 -25.53
CA PHE A 345 -10.41 -2.02 -25.18
C PHE A 345 -10.18 -0.51 -24.94
N GLY A 346 -8.91 -0.08 -24.80
CA GLY A 346 -8.56 1.30 -24.51
C GLY A 346 -8.90 1.74 -23.09
N GLU A 347 -9.00 3.03 -22.87
CA GLU A 347 -9.30 3.68 -21.60
C GLU A 347 -10.71 4.27 -21.59
N PHE A 348 -11.27 4.48 -20.39
CA PHE A 348 -12.52 5.22 -20.22
C PHE A 348 -12.43 6.63 -20.83
N GLY A 349 -11.35 7.32 -20.53
CA GLY A 349 -10.92 8.57 -21.17
C GLY A 349 -11.90 9.72 -20.98
N ILE A 350 -11.53 10.87 -21.54
CA ILE A 350 -12.39 12.08 -21.54
C ILE A 350 -13.75 11.80 -22.18
N ARG A 351 -13.79 10.95 -23.19
CA ARG A 351 -15.05 10.56 -23.85
C ARG A 351 -16.01 9.84 -22.89
N GLY A 352 -15.53 8.91 -22.10
CA GLY A 352 -16.34 8.20 -21.11
C GLY A 352 -16.84 9.13 -20.03
N ILE A 353 -15.98 10.05 -19.55
CA ILE A 353 -16.34 11.10 -18.59
C ILE A 353 -17.49 11.96 -19.14
N MET A 354 -17.35 12.49 -20.36
CA MET A 354 -18.39 13.33 -20.99
C MET A 354 -19.70 12.56 -21.18
N GLN A 355 -19.68 11.29 -21.57
CA GLN A 355 -20.86 10.44 -21.70
C GLN A 355 -21.57 10.23 -20.35
N SER A 356 -20.82 9.97 -19.29
CA SER A 356 -21.38 9.81 -17.95
C SER A 356 -21.99 11.09 -17.40
N LEU A 357 -21.35 12.26 -17.62
CA LEU A 357 -21.92 13.57 -17.30
C LEU A 357 -23.21 13.81 -18.07
N GLN A 358 -23.23 13.52 -19.37
CA GLN A 358 -24.41 13.69 -20.22
C GLN A 358 -25.58 12.81 -19.74
N ALA A 359 -25.30 11.56 -19.41
CA ALA A 359 -26.32 10.65 -18.87
C ALA A 359 -26.87 11.14 -17.52
N SER A 360 -26.08 11.86 -16.74
CA SER A 360 -26.43 12.41 -15.42
C SER A 360 -26.89 13.88 -15.45
N ARG A 361 -27.23 14.40 -16.61
CA ARG A 361 -27.62 15.81 -16.83
C ARG A 361 -28.69 16.32 -15.87
N SER A 362 -29.71 15.52 -15.64
CA SER A 362 -30.87 15.88 -14.80
C SER A 362 -30.72 15.44 -13.34
N ASP A 363 -29.60 14.79 -13.00
CA ASP A 363 -29.39 14.27 -11.67
C ASP A 363 -28.83 15.37 -10.74
N LYS A 364 -29.06 15.19 -9.44
CA LYS A 364 -28.36 15.98 -8.42
C LYS A 364 -26.86 15.74 -8.51
N ILE A 365 -26.09 16.72 -8.07
CA ILE A 365 -24.64 16.71 -8.17
C ILE A 365 -24.00 15.47 -7.49
N GLU A 366 -24.54 15.03 -6.35
CA GLU A 366 -24.05 13.84 -5.65
C GLU A 366 -24.26 12.56 -6.46
N ILE A 367 -25.45 12.44 -7.11
CA ILE A 367 -25.79 11.30 -7.97
C ILE A 367 -24.91 11.29 -9.22
N ALA A 368 -24.66 12.47 -9.81
CA ALA A 368 -23.78 12.58 -10.96
C ALA A 368 -22.33 12.15 -10.60
N LEU A 369 -21.85 12.52 -9.42
CA LEU A 369 -20.55 12.07 -8.91
C LEU A 369 -20.51 10.56 -8.74
N GLU A 370 -21.54 9.97 -8.13
CA GLU A 370 -21.64 8.50 -7.97
C GLU A 370 -21.66 7.79 -9.32
N ASN A 371 -22.37 8.34 -10.30
CA ASN A 371 -22.46 7.79 -11.65
C ASN A 371 -21.09 7.82 -12.35
N LEU A 372 -20.33 8.91 -12.25
CA LEU A 372 -18.98 9.00 -12.79
C LEU A 372 -18.07 7.87 -12.26
N PHE A 373 -18.06 7.67 -10.96
CA PHE A 373 -17.27 6.58 -10.33
C PHE A 373 -17.78 5.20 -10.71
N ARG A 374 -19.10 5.00 -10.74
CA ARG A 374 -19.71 3.74 -11.16
C ARG A 374 -19.36 3.38 -12.60
N ASP A 375 -19.47 4.35 -13.52
CA ASP A 375 -19.26 4.12 -14.94
C ASP A 375 -17.78 3.88 -15.25
N SER A 376 -16.87 4.63 -14.62
CA SER A 376 -15.44 4.40 -14.69
C SER A 376 -15.06 3.02 -14.10
N ASN A 377 -15.61 2.63 -12.94
CA ASN A 377 -15.38 1.32 -12.34
C ASN A 377 -15.97 0.18 -13.20
N ALA A 378 -17.15 0.37 -13.79
CA ALA A 378 -17.75 -0.62 -14.68
C ALA A 378 -16.89 -0.85 -15.93
N PHE A 379 -16.25 0.20 -16.44
CA PHE A 379 -15.37 0.11 -17.61
C PHE A 379 -14.14 -0.77 -17.34
N THR A 380 -13.68 -0.88 -16.11
CA THR A 380 -12.53 -1.75 -15.75
C THR A 380 -12.85 -3.25 -15.85
N ASP A 381 -14.11 -3.63 -16.15
CA ASP A 381 -14.57 -5.03 -16.22
C ASP A 381 -14.14 -5.88 -15.01
N GLY A 382 -14.18 -5.25 -13.85
CA GLY A 382 -13.81 -5.90 -12.60
C GLY A 382 -12.30 -6.02 -12.36
N SER A 383 -11.41 -5.46 -13.18
CA SER A 383 -9.95 -5.42 -12.90
C SER A 383 -9.61 -4.54 -11.69
N GLY A 384 -10.54 -3.66 -11.31
CA GLY A 384 -10.34 -2.69 -10.24
C GLY A 384 -9.71 -1.40 -10.75
N ARG A 385 -9.64 -0.41 -9.89
CA ARG A 385 -9.04 0.88 -10.18
C ARG A 385 -7.52 0.77 -10.12
N HIS A 386 -6.86 1.15 -11.20
CA HIS A 386 -5.40 1.02 -11.35
C HIS A 386 -4.65 2.19 -10.73
N ASP A 387 -5.30 3.37 -10.68
CA ASP A 387 -4.75 4.56 -10.05
C ASP A 387 -5.74 5.20 -9.08
N ASP A 388 -5.21 6.04 -8.19
CA ASP A 388 -6.00 6.84 -7.28
C ASP A 388 -6.88 7.80 -8.09
N THR A 389 -8.01 8.20 -7.54
CA THR A 389 -8.94 9.07 -8.27
C THR A 389 -9.55 10.09 -7.34
N SER A 390 -9.32 11.35 -7.64
CA SER A 390 -9.97 12.49 -7.01
C SER A 390 -10.84 13.23 -8.00
N VAL A 391 -12.06 13.54 -7.60
CA VAL A 391 -13.03 14.28 -8.41
C VAL A 391 -13.70 15.34 -7.56
N VAL A 392 -13.77 16.56 -8.10
CA VAL A 392 -14.57 17.66 -7.54
C VAL A 392 -15.56 18.12 -8.60
N LEU A 393 -16.83 18.11 -8.25
CA LEU A 393 -17.92 18.67 -9.04
C LEU A 393 -18.45 19.93 -8.37
N LEU A 394 -18.74 20.94 -9.19
CA LEU A 394 -19.35 22.19 -8.78
C LEU A 394 -20.52 22.51 -9.71
N ASP A 395 -21.72 22.63 -9.18
CA ASP A 395 -22.90 23.09 -9.91
C ASP A 395 -23.13 24.56 -9.63
N ARG A 396 -23.29 25.35 -10.71
CA ARG A 396 -23.79 26.71 -10.65
C ARG A 396 -25.29 26.72 -10.93
N LYS A 397 -26.09 27.16 -9.96
CA LYS A 397 -27.54 27.34 -10.09
C LYS A 397 -27.86 28.75 -10.65
N ASN A 398 -29.03 28.89 -11.25
CA ASN A 398 -29.56 30.17 -11.74
C ASN A 398 -29.78 31.22 -10.64
#